data_53cdca98ee5e044b0403e3d6ec568bcc
#
_entry.id   53cdca98ee5e044b0403e3d6ec568bcc
#
_cell.length_a   1.000
_cell.length_b   1.000
_cell.length_c   1.000
_cell.angle_alpha   90.00
_cell.angle_beta   90.00
_cell.angle_gamma   90.00
#
_symmetry.space_group_name_H-M   'P 1'
#
loop_
_entity.id
_entity.type
_entity.pdbx_description
1 polymer ?
#
loop_
_entity_poly.entity_id
_entity_poly.type
_entity_poly.pdbx_seq_one_letter_code
_entity_poly.pdbx_strand_id
1 'polypeptide(L)'
;MSRQWNPREFDSVYERFICKEEFQFGGRDYYLRYRSRYKECIRRFAQVAPPHPVNVLDVGGGQLALICAKMWNDHGVASDLPGPHLDYIASQGIDTIHWNLCKADYPSDTKFDCIFFSEVIEHLPIPGYIVLQRLAKILRPGGVLICTTPNLYRLRNVVYMALGRQIFDNFQYPDEDVALLHVLEYSRDHLDWQFKKAGFKQYSVEYFQLHHMPTNPLHRPLALLGYPLHLVRRWRDYLVATAFAPADVP
;
A
#
# COMPACT_ATOMS: atom_id res chain seq x y z
N MET A 1 -12.85 6.64 21.02
CA MET A 1 -12.79 5.16 20.96
C MET A 1 -12.36 4.80 19.56
N SER A 2 -11.38 3.90 19.39
CA SER A 2 -10.96 3.37 18.08
C SER A 2 -11.97 2.33 17.58
N ARG A 3 -11.89 1.97 16.29
CA ARG A 3 -12.69 0.88 15.70
C ARG A 3 -12.32 -0.45 16.32
N GLN A 4 -13.33 -1.33 16.43
CA GLN A 4 -13.06 -2.70 16.86
C GLN A 4 -12.40 -3.46 15.71
N TRP A 5 -11.15 -3.87 15.92
CA TRP A 5 -10.43 -4.73 15.01
C TRP A 5 -10.83 -6.20 15.20
N ASN A 6 -11.33 -6.83 14.14
CA ASN A 6 -11.68 -8.25 14.13
C ASN A 6 -10.93 -8.99 13.01
N PRO A 7 -9.85 -9.75 13.33
CA PRO A 7 -9.08 -10.46 12.31
C PRO A 7 -9.86 -11.56 11.58
N ARG A 8 -10.87 -12.17 12.19
CA ARG A 8 -11.70 -13.21 11.53
C ARG A 8 -12.64 -12.58 10.51
N GLU A 9 -13.19 -11.43 10.82
CA GLU A 9 -14.04 -10.67 9.90
C GLU A 9 -13.22 -10.20 8.69
N PHE A 10 -12.03 -9.63 8.93
CA PHE A 10 -11.10 -9.32 7.86
C PHE A 10 -10.83 -10.52 6.97
N ASP A 11 -10.50 -11.68 7.55
CA ASP A 11 -10.19 -12.89 6.81
C ASP A 11 -11.38 -13.35 5.94
N SER A 12 -12.62 -13.24 6.44
CA SER A 12 -13.85 -13.55 5.71
C SER A 12 -14.11 -12.58 4.55
N VAL A 13 -13.97 -11.27 4.80
CA VAL A 13 -14.14 -10.24 3.77
C VAL A 13 -13.07 -10.38 2.69
N TYR A 14 -11.80 -10.58 3.09
CA TYR A 14 -10.69 -10.74 2.16
C TYR A 14 -10.87 -11.93 1.23
N GLU A 15 -11.23 -13.10 1.77
CA GLU A 15 -11.47 -14.30 0.97
C GLU A 15 -12.67 -14.13 0.02
N ARG A 16 -13.73 -13.48 0.50
CA ARG A 16 -14.96 -13.32 -0.28
C ARG A 16 -14.83 -12.29 -1.41
N PHE A 17 -14.10 -11.19 -1.20
CA PHE A 17 -14.11 -10.05 -2.10
C PHE A 17 -12.76 -9.75 -2.76
N ILE A 18 -11.63 -10.19 -2.20
CA ILE A 18 -10.30 -9.86 -2.71
C ILE A 18 -9.62 -11.05 -3.38
N CYS A 19 -9.75 -12.26 -2.83
CA CYS A 19 -9.18 -13.47 -3.44
C CYS A 19 -9.99 -13.93 -4.66
N LYS A 20 -10.04 -13.09 -5.70
CA LYS A 20 -10.84 -13.30 -6.92
C LYS A 20 -9.96 -13.33 -8.16
N GLU A 21 -10.40 -14.07 -9.17
CA GLU A 21 -9.75 -14.15 -10.48
C GLU A 21 -9.92 -12.85 -11.29
N GLU A 22 -10.93 -12.04 -10.96
CA GLU A 22 -11.25 -10.76 -11.61
C GLU A 22 -10.17 -9.70 -11.40
N PHE A 23 -9.35 -9.83 -10.34
CA PHE A 23 -8.18 -8.99 -10.15
C PHE A 23 -7.01 -9.50 -11.01
N GLN A 24 -6.63 -8.76 -12.03
CA GLN A 24 -5.68 -9.17 -13.06
C GLN A 24 -4.22 -9.31 -12.58
N PHE A 25 -3.85 -8.78 -11.44
CA PHE A 25 -2.49 -8.85 -10.94
C PHE A 25 -2.22 -10.21 -10.28
N GLY A 26 -1.84 -11.23 -11.08
CA GLY A 26 -1.38 -12.51 -10.56
C GLY A 26 -2.46 -13.43 -10.00
N GLY A 27 -3.75 -13.10 -10.18
CA GLY A 27 -4.88 -13.93 -9.75
C GLY A 27 -4.93 -14.20 -8.24
N ARG A 28 -5.70 -15.21 -7.84
CA ARG A 28 -5.93 -15.59 -6.43
C ARG A 28 -4.63 -15.82 -5.64
N ASP A 29 -3.61 -16.42 -6.24
CA ASP A 29 -2.35 -16.74 -5.58
C ASP A 29 -1.57 -15.49 -5.13
N TYR A 30 -1.64 -14.42 -5.92
CA TYR A 30 -1.07 -13.13 -5.54
C TYR A 30 -1.70 -12.62 -4.25
N TYR A 31 -3.03 -12.57 -4.17
CA TYR A 31 -3.74 -12.07 -2.99
C TYR A 31 -3.57 -12.95 -1.76
N LEU A 32 -3.48 -14.26 -1.92
CA LEU A 32 -3.14 -15.16 -0.81
C LEU A 32 -1.74 -14.90 -0.27
N ARG A 33 -0.77 -14.66 -1.16
CA ARG A 33 0.62 -14.35 -0.79
C ARG A 33 0.71 -13.04 0.01
N TYR A 34 0.03 -12.00 -0.43
CA TYR A 34 0.15 -10.66 0.14
C TYR A 34 -0.92 -10.32 1.18
N ARG A 35 -1.77 -11.27 1.57
CA ARG A 35 -2.85 -11.09 2.56
C ARG A 35 -2.38 -10.41 3.85
N SER A 36 -1.21 -10.76 4.38
CA SER A 36 -0.68 -10.17 5.62
C SER A 36 -0.38 -8.68 5.49
N ARG A 37 -0.01 -8.19 4.30
CA ARG A 37 0.19 -6.76 4.03
C ARG A 37 -1.15 -6.00 4.08
N TYR A 38 -2.17 -6.48 3.39
CA TYR A 38 -3.52 -5.91 3.46
C TYR A 38 -4.04 -5.89 4.90
N LYS A 39 -3.85 -7.00 5.61
CA LYS A 39 -4.23 -7.14 7.02
C LYS A 39 -3.56 -6.10 7.91
N GLU A 40 -2.28 -5.85 7.70
CA GLU A 40 -1.52 -4.84 8.44
C GLU A 40 -2.01 -3.42 8.15
N CYS A 41 -2.30 -3.07 6.89
CA CYS A 41 -2.87 -1.77 6.52
C CYS A 41 -4.21 -1.54 7.25
N ILE A 42 -5.12 -2.49 7.16
CA ILE A 42 -6.44 -2.41 7.79
C ILE A 42 -6.35 -2.38 9.33
N ARG A 43 -5.45 -3.16 9.92
CA ARG A 43 -5.19 -3.14 11.36
C ARG A 43 -4.71 -1.77 11.84
N ARG A 44 -3.77 -1.15 11.13
CA ARG A 44 -3.27 0.20 11.44
C ARG A 44 -4.37 1.23 11.33
N PHE A 45 -5.16 1.17 10.27
CA PHE A 45 -6.31 2.05 10.12
C PHE A 45 -7.29 1.91 11.29
N ALA A 46 -7.68 0.68 11.66
CA ALA A 46 -8.60 0.44 12.76
C ALA A 46 -8.13 1.02 14.10
N GLN A 47 -6.81 1.10 14.33
CA GLN A 47 -6.25 1.67 15.56
C GLN A 47 -6.43 3.18 15.69
N VAL A 48 -6.52 3.91 14.56
CA VAL A 48 -6.55 5.37 14.53
C VAL A 48 -7.87 5.94 14.02
N ALA A 49 -8.64 5.15 13.28
CA ALA A 49 -9.91 5.58 12.70
C ALA A 49 -11.01 5.76 13.76
N PRO A 50 -11.91 6.74 13.58
CA PRO A 50 -13.08 6.90 14.44
C PRO A 50 -14.05 5.71 14.29
N PRO A 51 -14.96 5.48 15.28
CA PRO A 51 -15.87 4.33 15.28
C PRO A 51 -17.04 4.43 14.30
N HIS A 52 -17.27 5.60 13.69
CA HIS A 52 -18.31 5.82 12.67
C HIS A 52 -17.75 5.67 11.25
N PRO A 53 -18.60 5.50 10.22
CA PRO A 53 -18.17 5.49 8.82
C PRO A 53 -17.44 6.76 8.42
N VAL A 54 -16.44 6.61 7.58
CA VAL A 54 -15.55 7.69 7.11
C VAL A 54 -15.28 7.57 5.61
N ASN A 55 -14.68 8.61 5.02
CA ASN A 55 -14.25 8.61 3.63
C ASN A 55 -12.85 8.00 3.51
N VAL A 56 -12.72 6.96 2.71
CA VAL A 56 -11.47 6.23 2.49
C VAL A 56 -11.10 6.29 1.01
N LEU A 57 -9.88 6.73 0.71
CA LEU A 57 -9.29 6.65 -0.62
C LEU A 57 -8.25 5.52 -0.65
N ASP A 58 -8.33 4.67 -1.65
CA ASP A 58 -7.28 3.68 -1.95
C ASP A 58 -6.65 4.02 -3.30
N VAL A 59 -5.37 4.37 -3.28
CA VAL A 59 -4.60 4.74 -4.47
C VAL A 59 -3.79 3.54 -4.93
N GLY A 60 -4.05 3.09 -6.16
CA GLY A 60 -3.38 1.95 -6.76
C GLY A 60 -4.13 0.62 -6.60
N GLY A 61 -5.47 0.63 -6.82
CA GLY A 61 -6.22 -0.63 -6.95
C GLY A 61 -7.61 -0.68 -6.31
N GLY A 62 -7.85 -0.11 -5.12
CA GLY A 62 -9.18 -0.05 -4.49
C GLY A 62 -9.52 -1.20 -3.54
N GLN A 63 -8.65 -2.20 -3.38
CA GLN A 63 -8.93 -3.38 -2.53
C GLN A 63 -9.06 -3.00 -1.05
N LEU A 64 -8.24 -2.06 -0.55
CA LEU A 64 -8.29 -1.62 0.85
C LEU A 64 -9.54 -0.79 1.13
N ALA A 65 -9.95 0.07 0.19
CA ALA A 65 -11.23 0.79 0.28
C ALA A 65 -12.42 -0.19 0.29
N LEU A 66 -12.40 -1.22 -0.57
CA LEU A 66 -13.43 -2.25 -0.60
C LEU A 66 -13.52 -3.02 0.73
N ILE A 67 -12.37 -3.39 1.33
CA ILE A 67 -12.35 -4.06 2.63
C ILE A 67 -12.97 -3.15 3.70
N CYS A 68 -12.60 -1.86 3.75
CA CYS A 68 -13.17 -0.90 4.71
C CYS A 68 -14.68 -0.75 4.55
N ALA A 69 -15.17 -0.64 3.31
CA ALA A 69 -16.60 -0.56 3.03
C ALA A 69 -17.36 -1.80 3.50
N LYS A 70 -16.80 -3.01 3.28
CA LYS A 70 -17.46 -4.27 3.67
C LYS A 70 -17.37 -4.57 5.17
N MET A 71 -16.32 -4.12 5.88
CA MET A 71 -16.17 -4.32 7.33
C MET A 71 -16.91 -3.25 8.16
N TRP A 72 -16.91 -2.01 7.70
CA TRP A 72 -17.32 -0.87 8.54
C TRP A 72 -18.30 0.09 7.88
N ASN A 73 -18.78 -0.25 6.68
CA ASN A 73 -19.66 0.61 5.87
C ASN A 73 -19.05 1.99 5.58
N ASP A 74 -17.73 2.04 5.40
CA ASP A 74 -17.02 3.25 4.99
C ASP A 74 -17.37 3.62 3.55
N HIS A 75 -17.32 4.92 3.25
CA HIS A 75 -17.42 5.42 1.89
C HIS A 75 -16.06 5.26 1.20
N GLY A 76 -15.95 4.24 0.36
CA GLY A 76 -14.72 3.89 -0.34
C GLY A 76 -14.64 4.56 -1.70
N VAL A 77 -13.46 5.08 -2.03
CA VAL A 77 -13.08 5.56 -3.36
C VAL A 77 -11.81 4.84 -3.78
N ALA A 78 -11.79 4.27 -4.98
CA ALA A 78 -10.61 3.69 -5.60
C ALA A 78 -10.06 4.65 -6.66
N SER A 79 -8.77 4.93 -6.62
CA SER A 79 -8.09 5.75 -7.61
C SER A 79 -6.95 4.98 -8.23
N ASP A 80 -6.97 4.83 -9.54
CA ASP A 80 -5.91 4.17 -10.31
C ASP A 80 -5.89 4.67 -11.76
N LEU A 81 -4.91 4.20 -12.52
CA LEU A 81 -4.95 4.27 -13.98
C LEU A 81 -6.07 3.37 -14.53
N PRO A 82 -6.61 3.64 -15.71
CA PRO A 82 -7.67 2.83 -16.29
C PRO A 82 -7.30 1.35 -16.37
N GLY A 83 -8.21 0.49 -15.92
CA GLY A 83 -8.00 -0.96 -15.94
C GLY A 83 -9.24 -1.75 -15.50
N PRO A 84 -9.39 -3.02 -15.94
CA PRO A 84 -10.60 -3.83 -15.68
C PRO A 84 -10.81 -4.15 -14.20
N HIS A 85 -9.77 -4.06 -13.36
CA HIS A 85 -9.90 -4.22 -11.91
C HIS A 85 -10.81 -3.13 -11.30
N LEU A 86 -10.83 -1.92 -11.87
CA LEU A 86 -11.72 -0.85 -11.41
C LEU A 86 -13.19 -1.16 -11.70
N ASP A 87 -13.50 -1.87 -12.79
CA ASP A 87 -14.87 -2.30 -13.10
C ASP A 87 -15.40 -3.26 -12.02
N TYR A 88 -14.58 -4.21 -11.59
CA TYR A 88 -14.94 -5.08 -10.48
C TYR A 88 -15.14 -4.30 -9.18
N ILE A 89 -14.22 -3.39 -8.84
CA ILE A 89 -14.31 -2.53 -7.65
C ILE A 89 -15.61 -1.69 -7.69
N ALA A 90 -15.92 -1.07 -8.82
CA ALA A 90 -17.16 -0.31 -9.02
C ALA A 90 -18.42 -1.18 -8.86
N SER A 91 -18.40 -2.42 -9.38
CA SER A 91 -19.51 -3.38 -9.22
C SER A 91 -19.79 -3.76 -7.76
N GLN A 92 -18.81 -3.58 -6.88
CA GLN A 92 -18.94 -3.80 -5.44
C GLN A 92 -19.46 -2.58 -4.67
N GLY A 93 -19.78 -1.47 -5.36
CA GLY A 93 -20.31 -0.24 -4.78
C GLY A 93 -19.24 0.72 -4.26
N ILE A 94 -18.03 0.64 -4.78
CA ILE A 94 -16.94 1.57 -4.50
C ILE A 94 -16.86 2.58 -5.64
N ASP A 95 -16.79 3.86 -5.34
CA ASP A 95 -16.58 4.89 -6.34
C ASP A 95 -15.19 4.74 -6.96
N THR A 96 -15.08 4.95 -8.27
CA THR A 96 -13.82 4.86 -8.98
C THR A 96 -13.48 6.17 -9.66
N ILE A 97 -12.20 6.54 -9.63
CA ILE A 97 -11.69 7.75 -10.27
C ILE A 97 -10.36 7.48 -10.97
N HIS A 98 -10.26 7.94 -12.22
CA HIS A 98 -9.00 7.90 -12.94
C HIS A 98 -8.16 9.11 -12.59
N TRP A 99 -7.04 8.87 -11.93
CA TRP A 99 -6.15 9.95 -11.53
C TRP A 99 -4.68 9.56 -11.70
N ASN A 100 -4.02 10.26 -12.61
CA ASN A 100 -2.57 10.19 -12.72
C ASN A 100 -1.94 11.14 -11.69
N LEU A 101 -1.62 10.59 -10.52
CA LEU A 101 -1.05 11.33 -9.38
C LEU A 101 0.35 11.93 -9.67
N CYS A 102 1.02 11.51 -10.74
CA CYS A 102 2.29 12.10 -11.16
C CYS A 102 2.11 13.40 -11.94
N LYS A 103 0.98 13.57 -12.63
CA LYS A 103 0.73 14.70 -13.55
C LYS A 103 -0.09 15.83 -12.91
N ALA A 104 -1.04 15.51 -12.05
CA ALA A 104 -2.02 16.48 -11.56
C ALA A 104 -2.35 16.31 -10.08
N ASP A 105 -2.93 17.35 -9.48
CA ASP A 105 -3.63 17.28 -8.20
C ASP A 105 -4.91 16.45 -8.32
N TYR A 106 -5.48 16.03 -7.19
CA TYR A 106 -6.72 15.25 -7.16
C TYR A 106 -7.87 16.03 -7.82
N PRO A 107 -8.65 15.41 -8.71
CA PRO A 107 -9.60 16.14 -9.56
C PRO A 107 -10.92 16.53 -8.88
N SER A 108 -10.95 16.60 -7.57
CA SER A 108 -12.14 16.92 -6.76
C SER A 108 -11.74 17.61 -5.46
N ASP A 109 -12.66 18.37 -4.86
CA ASP A 109 -12.50 18.98 -3.55
C ASP A 109 -12.76 18.01 -2.37
N THR A 110 -13.06 16.75 -2.69
CA THR A 110 -13.31 15.72 -1.67
C THR A 110 -12.10 15.54 -0.76
N LYS A 111 -12.36 15.49 0.54
CA LYS A 111 -11.36 15.20 1.56
C LYS A 111 -11.59 13.84 2.18
N PHE A 112 -10.49 13.17 2.54
CA PHE A 112 -10.50 11.83 3.06
C PHE A 112 -10.02 11.76 4.51
N ASP A 113 -10.62 10.87 5.28
CA ASP A 113 -10.21 10.57 6.65
C ASP A 113 -9.05 9.56 6.65
N CYS A 114 -9.00 8.70 5.63
CA CYS A 114 -7.91 7.78 5.40
C CYS A 114 -7.53 7.71 3.92
N ILE A 115 -6.23 7.68 3.66
CA ILE A 115 -5.69 7.35 2.34
C ILE A 115 -4.78 6.14 2.48
N PHE A 116 -5.07 5.09 1.73
CA PHE A 116 -4.14 3.99 1.51
C PHE A 116 -3.31 4.28 0.26
N PHE A 117 -2.00 4.17 0.40
CA PHE A 117 -1.02 4.37 -0.65
C PHE A 117 -0.05 3.18 -0.63
N SER A 118 -0.58 2.02 -1.05
CA SER A 118 0.06 0.72 -0.85
C SER A 118 0.64 0.20 -2.14
N GLU A 119 1.98 0.01 -2.18
CA GLU A 119 2.73 -0.51 -3.34
C GLU A 119 2.55 0.37 -4.60
N VAL A 120 2.69 1.66 -4.43
CA VAL A 120 2.57 2.63 -5.52
C VAL A 120 3.78 3.54 -5.60
N ILE A 121 4.33 3.97 -4.45
CA ILE A 121 5.40 4.96 -4.38
C ILE A 121 6.68 4.50 -5.12
N GLU A 122 6.95 3.19 -5.17
CA GLU A 122 8.07 2.59 -5.88
C GLU A 122 7.94 2.60 -7.41
N HIS A 123 6.74 2.80 -7.93
CA HIS A 123 6.44 2.87 -9.36
C HIS A 123 6.46 4.29 -9.92
N LEU A 124 6.65 5.31 -9.06
CA LEU A 124 6.57 6.70 -9.49
C LEU A 124 7.82 7.16 -10.22
N PRO A 125 7.68 7.76 -11.43
CA PRO A 125 8.80 8.34 -12.18
C PRO A 125 9.18 9.75 -11.68
N ILE A 126 8.59 10.20 -10.57
CA ILE A 126 8.87 11.48 -9.91
C ILE A 126 9.19 11.27 -8.43
N PRO A 127 9.86 12.22 -7.78
CA PRO A 127 10.16 12.10 -6.35
C PRO A 127 8.90 11.90 -5.52
N GLY A 128 8.90 10.87 -4.65
CA GLY A 128 7.74 10.48 -3.84
C GLY A 128 7.17 11.61 -2.98
N TYR A 129 8.01 12.52 -2.46
CA TYR A 129 7.54 13.65 -1.64
C TYR A 129 6.57 14.58 -2.38
N ILE A 130 6.67 14.70 -3.73
CA ILE A 130 5.73 15.51 -4.52
C ILE A 130 4.33 14.89 -4.46
N VAL A 131 4.25 13.57 -4.60
CA VAL A 131 2.97 12.86 -4.52
C VAL A 131 2.44 12.86 -3.09
N LEU A 132 3.31 12.64 -2.10
CA LEU A 132 2.92 12.72 -0.69
C LEU A 132 2.36 14.11 -0.33
N GLN A 133 2.86 15.20 -0.91
CA GLN A 133 2.29 16.55 -0.75
C GLN A 133 0.88 16.65 -1.37
N ARG A 134 0.66 16.06 -2.55
CA ARG A 134 -0.69 16.00 -3.17
C ARG A 134 -1.68 15.23 -2.31
N LEU A 135 -1.23 14.08 -1.76
CA LEU A 135 -2.06 13.28 -0.85
C LEU A 135 -2.36 14.04 0.45
N ALA A 136 -1.39 14.76 1.00
CA ALA A 136 -1.59 15.58 2.20
C ALA A 136 -2.67 16.64 2.01
N LYS A 137 -2.74 17.27 0.82
CA LYS A 137 -3.76 18.30 0.51
C LYS A 137 -5.20 17.79 0.56
N ILE A 138 -5.40 16.51 0.28
CA ILE A 138 -6.74 15.89 0.25
C ILE A 138 -7.09 15.11 1.51
N LEU A 139 -6.18 15.03 2.49
CA LEU A 139 -6.50 14.56 3.83
C LEU A 139 -7.29 15.62 4.61
N ARG A 140 -8.24 15.16 5.41
CA ARG A 140 -8.89 16.00 6.44
C ARG A 140 -7.92 16.28 7.59
N PRO A 141 -8.10 17.37 8.34
CA PRO A 141 -7.39 17.55 9.61
C PRO A 141 -7.55 16.30 10.50
N GLY A 142 -6.43 15.75 10.97
CA GLY A 142 -6.41 14.50 11.73
C GLY A 142 -6.58 13.22 10.90
N GLY A 143 -6.75 13.33 9.59
CA GLY A 143 -6.77 12.20 8.67
C GLY A 143 -5.44 11.47 8.60
N VAL A 144 -5.45 10.20 8.19
CA VAL A 144 -4.30 9.30 8.19
C VAL A 144 -3.94 8.84 6.79
N LEU A 145 -2.64 8.83 6.47
CA LEU A 145 -2.05 8.19 5.30
C LEU A 145 -1.33 6.93 5.75
N ILE A 146 -1.68 5.79 5.15
CA ILE A 146 -0.99 4.50 5.34
C ILE A 146 -0.31 4.13 4.03
N CYS A 147 1.03 4.12 4.04
CA CYS A 147 1.84 3.83 2.86
C CYS A 147 2.63 2.55 3.09
N THR A 148 2.64 1.66 2.09
CA THR A 148 3.54 0.50 2.07
C THR A 148 4.38 0.50 0.81
N THR A 149 5.60 -0.03 0.92
CA THR A 149 6.50 -0.22 -0.21
C THR A 149 7.52 -1.32 0.10
N PRO A 150 8.07 -2.03 -0.91
CA PRO A 150 9.16 -2.96 -0.69
C PRO A 150 10.36 -2.29 -0.04
N ASN A 151 10.97 -3.00 0.90
CA ASN A 151 12.20 -2.54 1.54
C ASN A 151 13.41 -2.82 0.65
N LEU A 152 14.16 -1.80 0.27
CA LEU A 152 15.41 -1.92 -0.50
C LEU A 152 16.37 -2.94 0.12
N TYR A 153 16.46 -2.98 1.45
CA TYR A 153 17.37 -3.88 2.18
C TYR A 153 16.72 -5.20 2.60
N ARG A 154 15.58 -5.59 2.00
CA ARG A 154 15.01 -6.92 2.25
C ARG A 154 16.03 -8.03 1.96
N LEU A 155 15.94 -9.13 2.70
CA LEU A 155 16.91 -10.22 2.65
C LEU A 155 17.22 -10.68 1.21
N ARG A 156 16.21 -10.81 0.35
CA ARG A 156 16.39 -11.15 -1.07
C ARG A 156 17.38 -10.20 -1.77
N ASN A 157 17.19 -8.90 -1.60
CA ASN A 157 18.03 -7.89 -2.24
C ASN A 157 19.47 -7.91 -1.70
N VAL A 158 19.63 -8.09 -0.39
CA VAL A 158 20.95 -8.21 0.25
C VAL A 158 21.72 -9.39 -0.33
N VAL A 159 21.06 -10.54 -0.47
CA VAL A 159 21.67 -11.73 -1.08
C VAL A 159 22.00 -11.49 -2.57
N TYR A 160 21.09 -10.89 -3.33
CA TYR A 160 21.31 -10.60 -4.75
C TYR A 160 22.50 -9.64 -4.95
N MET A 161 22.58 -8.57 -4.17
CA MET A 161 23.72 -7.65 -4.23
C MET A 161 25.03 -8.32 -3.87
N ALA A 162 25.05 -9.17 -2.84
CA ALA A 162 26.24 -9.93 -2.44
C ALA A 162 26.71 -10.91 -3.54
N LEU A 163 25.78 -11.39 -4.39
CA LEU A 163 26.07 -12.27 -5.53
C LEU A 163 26.29 -11.50 -6.85
N GLY A 164 26.36 -10.16 -6.82
CA GLY A 164 26.50 -9.32 -8.01
C GLY A 164 25.29 -9.39 -8.96
N ARG A 165 24.10 -9.76 -8.45
CA ARG A 165 22.86 -9.84 -9.25
C ARG A 165 22.11 -8.52 -9.20
N GLN A 166 21.44 -8.21 -10.31
CA GLN A 166 20.54 -7.05 -10.42
C GLN A 166 19.36 -7.20 -9.47
N ILE A 167 19.00 -6.10 -8.80
CA ILE A 167 17.84 -6.02 -7.85
C ILE A 167 16.69 -5.19 -8.40
N PHE A 168 16.98 -4.28 -9.32
CA PHE A 168 15.96 -3.45 -9.98
C PHE A 168 15.55 -4.07 -11.31
N ASP A 169 14.29 -3.86 -11.69
CA ASP A 169 13.81 -4.19 -13.01
C ASP A 169 14.43 -3.23 -14.05
N ASN A 170 14.49 -3.66 -15.32
CA ASN A 170 14.91 -2.78 -16.39
C ASN A 170 13.81 -1.75 -16.62
N PHE A 171 14.06 -0.53 -16.18
CA PHE A 171 13.10 0.57 -16.29
C PHE A 171 13.13 1.14 -17.70
N GLN A 172 11.93 1.24 -18.29
CA GLN A 172 11.69 2.00 -19.53
C GLN A 172 10.63 3.05 -19.25
N TYR A 173 10.95 4.31 -19.54
CA TYR A 173 9.98 5.38 -19.36
C TYR A 173 8.79 5.17 -20.30
N PRO A 174 7.55 5.16 -19.83
CA PRO A 174 6.40 4.90 -20.65
C PRO A 174 6.01 6.16 -21.46
N ASP A 175 5.54 5.95 -22.67
CA ASP A 175 5.00 7.00 -23.52
C ASP A 175 3.56 7.37 -23.10
N GLU A 176 2.86 6.46 -22.41
CA GLU A 176 1.45 6.56 -21.99
C GLU A 176 1.25 6.36 -20.50
N ASP A 177 0.02 6.50 -20.04
CA ASP A 177 -0.40 6.23 -18.66
C ASP A 177 -0.52 4.72 -18.43
N VAL A 178 0.62 4.06 -18.25
CA VAL A 178 0.71 2.63 -17.95
C VAL A 178 1.37 2.41 -16.59
N ALA A 179 1.04 1.28 -15.96
CA ALA A 179 1.70 0.88 -14.73
C ALA A 179 3.18 0.59 -15.00
N LEU A 180 4.05 1.20 -14.20
CA LEU A 180 5.48 1.03 -14.28
C LEU A 180 5.95 -0.18 -13.46
N LEU A 181 7.09 -0.75 -13.88
CA LEU A 181 7.89 -1.60 -13.01
C LEU A 181 8.47 -0.77 -11.85
N HIS A 182 9.12 -1.42 -10.87
CA HIS A 182 9.75 -0.71 -9.76
C HIS A 182 10.85 0.22 -10.26
N VAL A 183 10.57 1.52 -10.22
CA VAL A 183 11.52 2.58 -10.56
C VAL A 183 12.53 2.77 -9.44
N LEU A 184 12.07 2.71 -8.19
CA LEU A 184 12.88 2.96 -7.02
C LEU A 184 12.36 2.17 -5.80
N GLU A 185 13.19 1.31 -5.22
CA GLU A 185 12.91 0.75 -3.91
C GLU A 185 13.47 1.64 -2.80
N TYR A 186 12.73 1.77 -1.71
CA TYR A 186 13.06 2.69 -0.62
C TYR A 186 13.78 1.98 0.52
N SER A 187 14.87 2.57 1.04
CA SER A 187 15.31 2.28 2.40
C SER A 187 14.41 2.99 3.41
N ARG A 188 14.43 2.56 4.68
CA ARG A 188 13.69 3.22 5.75
C ARG A 188 14.03 4.71 5.84
N ASP A 189 15.32 5.04 5.80
CA ASP A 189 15.79 6.43 5.97
C ASP A 189 15.41 7.28 4.74
N HIS A 190 15.41 6.69 3.53
CA HIS A 190 14.98 7.39 2.32
C HIS A 190 13.47 7.66 2.34
N LEU A 191 12.66 6.68 2.75
CA LEU A 191 11.21 6.88 2.89
C LEU A 191 10.89 7.90 3.99
N ASP A 192 11.59 7.86 5.13
CA ASP A 192 11.50 8.86 6.20
C ASP A 192 11.77 10.27 5.66
N TRP A 193 12.83 10.43 4.88
CA TRP A 193 13.17 11.72 4.25
C TRP A 193 12.04 12.21 3.31
N GLN A 194 11.40 11.32 2.54
CA GLN A 194 10.28 11.67 1.66
C GLN A 194 9.10 12.23 2.46
N PHE A 195 8.70 11.58 3.56
CA PHE A 195 7.63 12.06 4.43
C PHE A 195 7.97 13.40 5.07
N LYS A 196 9.18 13.55 5.60
CA LYS A 196 9.67 14.81 6.17
C LYS A 196 9.66 15.95 5.13
N LYS A 197 10.16 15.67 3.91
CA LYS A 197 10.18 16.63 2.81
C LYS A 197 8.79 17.02 2.34
N ALA A 198 7.84 16.11 2.41
CA ALA A 198 6.43 16.36 2.10
C ALA A 198 5.70 17.21 3.15
N GLY A 199 6.30 17.46 4.31
CA GLY A 199 5.73 18.30 5.37
C GLY A 199 5.00 17.53 6.47
N PHE A 200 5.01 16.19 6.46
CA PHE A 200 4.45 15.40 7.55
C PHE A 200 5.30 15.58 8.82
N LYS A 201 4.67 15.98 9.93
CA LYS A 201 5.34 16.19 11.23
C LYS A 201 5.12 15.03 12.18
N GLN A 202 3.97 14.34 12.06
CA GLN A 202 3.61 13.21 12.90
C GLN A 202 3.45 11.96 12.04
N TYR A 203 4.48 11.12 12.03
CA TYR A 203 4.51 9.87 11.27
C TYR A 203 5.47 8.86 11.87
N SER A 204 5.34 7.60 11.45
CA SER A 204 6.28 6.52 11.73
C SER A 204 6.58 5.74 10.45
N VAL A 205 7.82 5.24 10.31
CA VAL A 205 8.22 4.29 9.26
C VAL A 205 8.76 3.04 9.93
N GLU A 206 8.12 1.92 9.71
CA GLU A 206 8.43 0.66 10.38
C GLU A 206 8.69 -0.46 9.38
N TYR A 207 9.52 -1.43 9.78
CA TYR A 207 9.76 -2.63 9.00
C TYR A 207 8.66 -3.66 9.24
N PHE A 208 8.12 -4.21 8.16
CA PHE A 208 7.08 -5.25 8.20
C PHE A 208 7.56 -6.52 7.48
N GLN A 209 7.28 -7.69 8.07
CA GLN A 209 7.58 -8.99 7.48
C GLN A 209 6.32 -9.63 6.93
N LEU A 210 6.36 -10.06 5.66
CA LEU A 210 5.32 -10.91 5.12
C LEU A 210 5.36 -12.28 5.80
N HIS A 211 4.21 -12.73 6.25
CA HIS A 211 4.00 -14.10 6.73
C HIS A 211 3.49 -14.96 5.57
N HIS A 212 4.43 -15.39 4.73
CA HIS A 212 4.12 -16.22 3.57
C HIS A 212 5.07 -17.42 3.50
N MET A 213 4.50 -18.60 3.27
CA MET A 213 5.28 -19.80 2.96
C MET A 213 5.26 -20.01 1.45
N PRO A 214 6.39 -20.40 0.83
CA PRO A 214 6.44 -20.71 -0.60
C PRO A 214 5.36 -21.72 -0.98
N THR A 215 4.68 -21.47 -2.08
CA THR A 215 3.70 -22.41 -2.67
C THR A 215 4.37 -23.70 -3.10
N ASN A 216 5.58 -23.60 -3.67
CA ASN A 216 6.38 -24.77 -4.02
C ASN A 216 6.96 -25.42 -2.76
N PRO A 217 6.59 -26.68 -2.45
CA PRO A 217 7.07 -27.41 -1.27
C PRO A 217 8.60 -27.53 -1.20
N LEU A 218 9.27 -27.61 -2.35
CA LEU A 218 10.75 -27.74 -2.43
C LEU A 218 11.48 -26.50 -1.89
N HIS A 219 10.84 -25.33 -1.92
CA HIS A 219 11.42 -24.09 -1.39
C HIS A 219 11.14 -23.86 0.10
N ARG A 220 10.24 -24.64 0.71
CA ARG A 220 9.86 -24.48 2.13
C ARG A 220 11.04 -24.69 3.10
N PRO A 221 11.90 -25.72 2.96
CA PRO A 221 13.06 -25.88 3.84
C PRO A 221 13.99 -24.67 3.79
N LEU A 222 14.26 -24.13 2.59
CA LEU A 222 15.12 -22.96 2.40
C LEU A 222 14.50 -21.70 3.03
N ALA A 223 13.18 -21.52 2.89
CA ALA A 223 12.45 -20.43 3.54
C ALA A 223 12.49 -20.55 5.06
N LEU A 224 12.36 -21.75 5.62
CA LEU A 224 12.46 -21.99 7.05
C LEU A 224 13.88 -21.71 7.58
N LEU A 225 14.93 -22.08 6.85
CA LEU A 225 16.31 -21.74 7.19
C LEU A 225 16.59 -20.24 7.13
N GLY A 226 15.94 -19.52 6.21
CA GLY A 226 16.03 -18.05 6.11
C GLY A 226 15.20 -17.30 7.16
N TYR A 227 14.21 -17.95 7.76
CA TYR A 227 13.27 -17.30 8.68
C TYR A 227 13.95 -16.58 9.88
N PRO A 228 14.96 -17.15 10.55
CA PRO A 228 15.67 -16.45 11.61
C PRO A 228 16.34 -15.13 11.17
N LEU A 229 16.73 -15.02 9.90
CA LEU A 229 17.37 -13.82 9.37
C LEU A 229 16.40 -12.63 9.32
N HIS A 230 15.09 -12.87 9.26
CA HIS A 230 14.07 -11.80 9.34
C HIS A 230 13.90 -11.22 10.76
N LEU A 231 14.55 -11.80 11.79
CA LEU A 231 14.70 -11.17 13.11
C LEU A 231 15.54 -9.90 13.03
N VAL A 232 16.44 -9.81 12.05
CA VAL A 232 17.13 -8.57 11.69
C VAL A 232 16.12 -7.64 11.01
N ARG A 233 15.58 -6.69 11.76
CA ARG A 233 14.47 -5.82 11.31
C ARG A 233 14.71 -5.21 9.94
N ARG A 234 15.95 -4.73 9.66
CA ARG A 234 16.32 -4.08 8.40
C ARG A 234 16.24 -5.00 7.17
N TRP A 235 16.15 -6.32 7.35
CA TRP A 235 16.05 -7.31 6.27
C TRP A 235 14.63 -7.77 6.00
N ARG A 236 13.65 -7.24 6.73
CA ARG A 236 12.22 -7.52 6.49
C ARG A 236 11.79 -7.03 5.12
N ASP A 237 10.75 -7.65 4.60
CA ASP A 237 10.30 -7.50 3.21
C ASP A 237 9.81 -6.10 2.88
N TYR A 238 9.13 -5.41 3.81
CA TYR A 238 8.40 -4.17 3.56
C TYR A 238 8.70 -3.08 4.58
N LEU A 239 8.46 -1.85 4.11
CA LEU A 239 8.27 -0.68 4.96
C LEU A 239 6.78 -0.35 5.02
N VAL A 240 6.31 0.02 6.20
CA VAL A 240 4.95 0.54 6.41
C VAL A 240 5.08 1.88 7.11
N ALA A 241 4.57 2.93 6.49
CA ALA A 241 4.48 4.25 7.08
C ALA A 241 3.02 4.53 7.49
N THR A 242 2.87 5.16 8.65
CA THR A 242 1.61 5.73 9.12
C THR A 242 1.85 7.19 9.41
N ALA A 243 1.15 8.09 8.74
CA ALA A 243 1.37 9.52 8.83
C ALA A 243 0.03 10.25 8.99
N PHE A 244 0.01 11.30 9.81
CA PHE A 244 -1.18 12.11 10.04
C PHE A 244 -1.10 13.41 9.25
N ALA A 245 -2.26 13.89 8.79
CA ALA A 245 -2.36 15.13 8.03
C ALA A 245 -1.58 16.25 8.73
N PRO A 246 -0.76 17.03 8.00
CA PRO A 246 -0.13 18.22 8.54
C PRO A 246 -1.22 19.19 9.07
N ALA A 247 -0.95 19.83 10.20
CA ALA A 247 -1.90 20.80 10.79
C ALA A 247 -2.16 22.00 9.87
N ASP A 248 -1.14 22.34 9.06
CA ASP A 248 -1.15 23.46 8.11
C ASP A 248 -0.73 22.91 6.73
N VAL A 249 -1.69 22.58 5.89
CA VAL A 249 -1.43 22.37 4.44
C VAL A 249 -1.68 23.70 3.77
N PRO A 250 -0.66 24.37 3.23
CA PRO A 250 -0.82 25.63 2.51
C PRO A 250 -1.65 25.47 1.24
#